data_15781f178166d16a47fdff422f9da283
#
_entry.id   15781f178166d16a47fdff422f9da283
#
_cell.length_a   1.000
_cell.length_b   1.000
_cell.length_c   1.000
_cell.angle_alpha   90.00
_cell.angle_beta   90.00
_cell.angle_gamma   90.00
#
_symmetry.space_group_name_H-M   'P 1'
#
loop_
_entity.id
_entity.type
_entity.pdbx_description
1 polymer ?
#
loop_
_entity_poly.entity_id
_entity_poly.type
_entity_poly.pdbx_seq_one_letter_code
_entity_poly.pdbx_strand_id
1 'polypeptide(L)' 'MAKSKQVGKKSTHFIIEVRGADLVVSLLNGKFKATYYKPPGRPNLILRERTKTDDEALVAEAFQAAVAKARELGWIV' A
#
# COMPACT_ATOMS: atom_id res chain seq x y z
N MET A 1 -5.79 -17.01 -21.14
CA MET A 1 -5.63 -16.97 -20.70
C MET A 1 -5.58 -16.63 -19.95
N ALA A 2 -5.37 -16.66 -19.87
CA ALA A 2 -5.18 -16.40 -19.11
C ALA A 2 -5.22 -15.90 -18.40
N LYS A 3 -5.06 -15.77 -18.55
CA LYS A 3 -4.88 -15.42 -17.87
C LYS A 3 -5.35 -14.82 -17.17
N SER A 4 -5.63 -14.76 -17.27
CA SER A 4 -5.93 -14.27 -16.67
C SER A 4 -6.25 -14.18 -15.76
N LYS A 5 -6.28 -14.34 -15.64
CA LYS A 5 -6.43 -14.39 -14.76
C LYS A 5 -6.32 -14.08 -13.77
N GLN A 6 -5.99 -13.89 -13.60
CA GLN A 6 -5.71 -13.63 -12.79
C GLN A 6 -5.94 -12.85 -12.25
N VAL A 7 -5.85 -12.67 -12.51
CA VAL A 7 -5.93 -11.86 -12.27
C VAL A 7 -6.79 -11.39 -11.70
N GLY A 8 -7.36 -11.48 -12.01
CA GLY A 8 -8.29 -10.95 -11.53
C GLY A 8 -8.35 -10.46 -10.26
N LYS A 9 -8.19 -10.92 -9.57
CA LYS A 9 -8.41 -10.53 -8.46
C LYS A 9 -7.79 -9.49 -8.01
N LYS A 10 -6.88 -9.38 -8.19
CA LYS A 10 -6.29 -8.33 -7.78
C LYS A 10 -6.31 -7.39 -8.73
N SER A 11 -7.33 -6.91 -9.13
CA SER A 11 -7.43 -5.90 -10.13
C SER A 11 -7.04 -4.55 -9.63
N THR A 12 -6.83 -4.41 -8.37
CA THR A 12 -6.42 -3.13 -7.83
C THR A 12 -4.95 -2.88 -8.12
N HIS A 13 -4.67 -1.76 -8.76
CA HIS A 13 -3.31 -1.39 -9.09
C HIS A 13 -2.91 -0.18 -8.28
N PHE A 14 -1.87 -0.34 -7.49
CA PHE A 14 -1.36 0.75 -6.67
C PHE A 14 -0.02 1.22 -7.20
N ILE A 15 0.19 2.52 -7.10
CA ILE A 15 1.49 3.11 -7.32
C ILE A 15 2.08 3.36 -5.95
N ILE A 16 3.30 2.87 -5.73
CA ILE A 16 3.94 3.02 -4.44
C ILE A 16 5.18 3.86 -4.62
N GLU A 17 5.25 4.94 -3.86
CA GLU A 17 6.33 5.89 -3.95
C GLU A 17 7.02 5.97 -2.60
N VAL A 18 8.35 5.92 -2.60
CA VAL A 18 9.12 6.07 -1.38
C VAL A 18 9.51 7.54 -1.25
N ARG A 19 9.11 8.17 -0.16
CA ARG A 19 9.45 9.55 0.07
C ARG A 19 10.10 9.67 1.43
N GLY A 20 11.42 9.66 1.45
CA GLY A 20 12.16 9.69 2.70
C GLY A 20 11.82 8.46 3.51
N ALA A 21 11.24 8.64 4.68
CA ALA A 21 10.85 7.54 5.54
C ALA A 21 9.40 7.13 5.34
N ASP A 22 8.71 7.70 4.36
CA ASP A 22 7.31 7.41 4.11
C ASP A 22 7.12 6.57 2.88
N LEU A 23 6.07 5.75 2.90
CA LEU A 23 5.59 5.05 1.72
C LEU A 23 4.24 5.61 1.34
N VAL A 24 4.12 6.10 0.14
CA VAL A 24 2.87 6.67 -0.37
C VAL A 24 2.27 5.68 -1.35
N VAL A 25 1.10 5.17 -1.01
CA VAL A 25 0.39 4.20 -1.84
C VAL A 25 -0.84 4.89 -2.40
N SER A 26 -0.97 4.89 -3.70
CA SER A 26 -2.11 5.55 -4.34
C SER A 26 -2.67 4.67 -5.43
N LEU A 27 -3.97 4.84 -5.69
CA LEU A 27 -4.59 4.16 -6.81
C LEU A 27 -4.18 4.84 -8.10
N LEU A 28 -4.11 4.05 -9.15
CA LEU A 28 -3.74 4.55 -10.44
C LEU A 28 -4.66 5.67 -10.91
N ASN A 29 -5.95 5.59 -10.56
CA ASN A 29 -6.90 6.63 -10.98
C ASN A 29 -6.87 7.87 -10.08
N GLY A 30 -6.04 7.86 -9.06
CA GLY A 30 -5.89 9.03 -8.20
C GLY A 30 -6.97 9.25 -7.16
N LYS A 31 -7.90 8.31 -7.02
CA LYS A 31 -9.02 8.51 -6.10
C LYS A 31 -8.74 8.04 -4.69
N PHE A 32 -7.62 7.42 -4.45
CA PHE A 32 -7.27 6.97 -3.12
C PHE A 32 -5.77 7.11 -2.94
N LYS A 33 -5.36 7.53 -1.74
CA LYS A 33 -3.97 7.69 -1.42
C LYS A 33 -3.80 7.49 0.07
N ALA A 34 -2.79 6.76 0.46
CA ALA A 34 -2.49 6.53 1.86
C ALA A 34 -0.99 6.65 2.06
N THR A 35 -0.58 7.22 3.16
CA THR A 35 0.81 7.38 3.50
C THR A 35 1.10 6.61 4.77
N TYR A 36 2.12 5.78 4.72
CA TYR A 36 2.52 4.95 5.85
C TYR A 36 3.96 5.25 6.21
N TYR A 37 4.33 4.99 7.44
CA TYR A 37 5.71 5.14 7.86
C TYR A 37 6.05 4.08 8.90
N LYS A 38 7.34 3.84 9.06
CA LYS A 38 7.80 2.90 10.08
C LYS A 38 8.50 3.70 11.15
N PRO A 39 7.92 3.76 12.37
CA PRO A 39 8.57 4.50 13.45
C PRO A 39 9.86 3.80 13.87
N PRO A 40 10.84 4.55 14.33
CA PRO A 40 12.06 3.94 14.85
C PRO A 40 11.74 2.99 16.01
N GLY A 41 12.37 1.83 16.01
CA GLY A 41 12.19 0.88 17.08
C GLY A 41 10.92 0.07 17.01
N ARG A 42 10.11 0.28 15.98
CA ARG A 42 8.89 -0.50 15.81
C ARG A 42 8.97 -1.30 14.52
N PRO A 43 8.50 -2.55 14.54
CA PRO A 43 8.59 -3.39 13.32
C PRO A 43 7.45 -3.23 12.35
N ASN A 44 6.47 -2.40 12.66
CA ASN A 44 5.26 -2.29 11.85
C ASN A 44 5.15 -0.94 11.19
N LEU A 45 4.44 -0.93 10.05
CA LEU A 45 4.07 0.33 9.44
C LEU A 45 2.88 0.92 10.14
N ILE A 46 2.84 2.24 10.19
CA ILE A 46 1.74 2.98 10.78
C ILE A 46 1.18 3.91 9.74
N LEU A 47 -0.13 4.01 9.68
CA LEU A 47 -0.80 4.92 8.78
C LEU A 47 -0.63 6.34 9.27
N ARG A 48 -0.11 7.21 8.41
CA ARG A 48 0.04 8.62 8.74
C ARG A 48 -1.19 9.39 8.30
N GLU A 49 -1.67 9.14 7.09
CA GLU A 49 -2.90 9.77 6.62
C GLU A 49 -3.40 9.02 5.39
N ARG A 50 -4.66 9.18 5.10
CA ARG A 50 -5.24 8.56 3.91
C ARG A 50 -6.51 9.26 3.48
N THR A 51 -6.89 9.02 2.25
CA THR A 51 -8.16 9.48 1.73
C THR A 51 -9.29 8.80 2.48
N LYS A 52 -10.32 9.55 2.84
CA LYS A 52 -11.48 8.96 3.48
C LYS A 52 -12.19 8.05 2.53
N THR A 53 -12.57 6.88 3.01
CA THR A 53 -13.30 5.93 2.19
C THR A 53 -14.01 4.94 3.09
N ASP A 54 -15.13 4.42 2.61
CA ASP A 54 -15.84 3.37 3.31
C ASP A 54 -15.43 2.00 2.79
N ASP A 55 -14.56 1.95 1.82
CA ASP A 55 -14.15 0.70 1.20
C ASP A 55 -13.03 0.07 2.03
N GLU A 56 -13.41 -0.76 2.98
CA GLU A 56 -12.44 -1.39 3.87
C GLU A 56 -11.53 -2.36 3.14
N ALA A 57 -12.04 -3.00 2.10
CA ALA A 57 -11.21 -3.91 1.32
C ALA A 57 -10.10 -3.14 0.63
N LEU A 58 -10.41 -1.96 0.12
CA LEU A 58 -9.41 -1.12 -0.51
C LEU A 58 -8.33 -0.69 0.49
N VAL A 59 -8.76 -0.31 1.69
CA VAL A 59 -7.83 0.09 2.73
C VAL A 59 -6.91 -1.07 3.09
N ALA A 60 -7.46 -2.28 3.23
CA ALA A 60 -6.66 -3.44 3.56
C ALA A 60 -5.66 -3.77 2.46
N GLU A 61 -6.10 -3.67 1.22
CA GLU A 61 -5.21 -3.95 0.09
C GLU A 61 -4.07 -2.93 0.01
N ALA A 62 -4.38 -1.67 0.27
CA ALA A 62 -3.35 -0.65 0.26
C ALA A 62 -2.32 -0.89 1.36
N PHE A 63 -2.78 -1.28 2.53
CA PHE A 63 -1.86 -1.59 3.63
C PHE A 63 -0.98 -2.78 3.27
N GLN A 64 -1.56 -3.82 2.68
CA GLN A 64 -0.78 -4.98 2.30
C GLN A 64 0.25 -4.64 1.23
N ALA A 65 -0.12 -3.76 0.30
CA ALA A 65 0.83 -3.32 -0.71
C ALA A 65 1.99 -2.57 -0.07
N ALA A 66 1.69 -1.72 0.91
CA ALA A 66 2.73 -0.99 1.62
C ALA A 66 3.64 -1.92 2.40
N VAL A 67 3.06 -2.92 3.06
CA VAL A 67 3.84 -3.89 3.82
C VAL A 67 4.78 -4.66 2.89
N ALA A 68 4.26 -5.10 1.75
CA ALA A 68 5.09 -5.84 0.80
C ALA A 68 6.27 -4.99 0.33
N LYS A 69 6.02 -3.72 0.07
CA LYS A 69 7.08 -2.82 -0.37
C LYS A 69 8.09 -2.59 0.75
N ALA A 70 7.61 -2.43 1.97
CA ALA A 70 8.50 -2.22 3.10
C ALA A 70 9.41 -3.43 3.32
N ARG A 71 8.88 -4.63 3.13
CA ARG A 71 9.71 -5.82 3.22
C ARG A 71 10.75 -5.86 2.11
N GLU A 72 10.34 -5.51 0.92
CA GLU A 72 11.26 -5.46 -0.21
C GLU A 72 12.40 -4.50 0.05
N LEU A 73 12.11 -3.39 0.70
CA LEU A 73 13.11 -2.38 1.00
C LEU A 73 13.93 -2.72 2.25
N GLY A 74 13.56 -3.76 2.98
CA GLY A 74 14.26 -4.12 4.19
C GLY A 74 13.86 -3.31 5.40
N TRP A 75 12.75 -2.57 5.31
CA TRP A 75 12.30 -1.75 6.44
C TRP A 75 11.68 -2.61 7.53
N ILE A 76 11.02 -3.69 7.14
CA ILE A 76 10.41 -4.61 8.09
C ILE A 76 10.74 -6.02 7.65
N VAL A 77 10.51 -6.96 8.54
CA VAL A 77 10.89 -8.36 8.30
C VAL A 77 9.77 -9.16 7.70
#